data_b20c8907a28ff2f4f9abf8a3c8c1c2b1
#
_entry.id   b20c8907a28ff2f4f9abf8a3c8c1c2b1
#
_cell.length_a   1.000
_cell.length_b   1.000
_cell.length_c   1.000
_cell.angle_alpha   90.00
_cell.angle_beta   90.00
_cell.angle_gamma   90.00
#
_symmetry.space_group_name_H-M   'P 1'
#
loop_
_entity.id
_entity.type
_entity.pdbx_description
1 polymer ?
#
loop_
_entity_poly.entity_id
_entity_poly.type
_entity_poly.pdbx_seq_one_letter_code
_entity_poly.pdbx_strand_id
1 'polypeptide(L)'
;MGYTSLIMRLTSFTDYTLRTLLHLGSNPGRLVTIQEIADMHNISKNHLMKVVHELGRNGVIETIRGRNGGFRLAHKPEDINIGAVVRQSESDFYMAECFDPGGNPCGLVKACALKGVLSNATKAYLAELDRHTLASLLPEPAPRDGAVPITFHRKESQAA
;
A
#
# COMPACT_ATOMS: atom_id res chain seq x y z
N MET A 1 13.57 -4.85 -33.97
CA MET A 1 12.30 -4.20 -33.66
C MET A 1 12.20 -4.04 -32.15
N GLY A 2 12.51 -2.82 -31.65
CA GLY A 2 12.46 -2.54 -30.22
C GLY A 2 11.00 -2.49 -29.78
N TYR A 3 10.58 -3.39 -28.90
CA TYR A 3 9.35 -3.23 -28.15
C TYR A 3 9.53 -2.02 -27.23
N THR A 4 9.00 -0.88 -27.63
CA THR A 4 8.80 0.23 -26.70
C THR A 4 7.80 -0.28 -25.69
N SER A 5 8.29 -0.64 -24.50
CA SER A 5 7.46 -1.11 -23.39
C SER A 5 6.43 -0.01 -23.10
N LEU A 6 5.18 -0.23 -23.48
CA LEU A 6 4.04 0.55 -23.03
C LEU A 6 3.85 0.21 -21.55
N ILE A 7 4.57 0.93 -20.70
CA ILE A 7 4.52 0.71 -19.25
C ILE A 7 3.33 1.50 -18.73
N MET A 8 2.18 0.82 -18.58
CA MET A 8 1.11 1.30 -17.71
C MET A 8 1.59 1.06 -16.27
N ARG A 9 1.92 2.14 -15.57
CA ARG A 9 2.42 2.09 -14.19
C ARG A 9 1.67 3.08 -13.33
N LEU A 10 1.55 2.76 -12.06
CA LEU A 10 1.12 3.69 -11.03
C LEU A 10 2.08 4.88 -10.96
N THR A 11 1.60 6.02 -10.50
CA THR A 11 2.48 7.14 -10.16
C THR A 11 3.48 6.72 -9.10
N SER A 12 4.63 7.37 -9.06
CA SER A 12 5.61 7.10 -7.99
C SER A 12 5.04 7.39 -6.60
N PHE A 13 4.09 8.32 -6.51
CA PHE A 13 3.42 8.62 -5.25
C PHE A 13 2.59 7.43 -4.75
N THR A 14 1.80 6.81 -5.62
CA THR A 14 1.01 5.61 -5.30
C THR A 14 1.88 4.41 -5.00
N ASP A 15 2.93 4.17 -5.81
CA ASP A 15 3.89 3.09 -5.55
C ASP A 15 4.54 3.24 -4.17
N TYR A 16 5.00 4.44 -3.81
CA TYR A 16 5.61 4.70 -2.50
C TYR A 16 4.60 4.61 -1.35
N THR A 17 3.35 4.99 -1.59
CA THR A 17 2.25 4.83 -0.64
C THR A 17 2.03 3.36 -0.32
N LEU A 18 1.91 2.51 -1.33
CA LEU A 18 1.70 1.07 -1.16
C LEU A 18 2.89 0.40 -0.47
N ARG A 19 4.13 0.72 -0.85
CA ARG A 19 5.35 0.20 -0.19
C ARG A 19 5.42 0.62 1.28
N THR A 20 5.04 1.87 1.59
CA THR A 20 4.99 2.37 2.97
C THR A 20 3.98 1.56 3.80
N LEU A 21 2.78 1.32 3.28
CA LEU A 21 1.75 0.55 3.96
C LEU A 21 2.16 -0.91 4.16
N LEU A 22 2.75 -1.56 3.16
CA LEU A 22 3.27 -2.92 3.25
C LEU A 22 4.36 -3.01 4.32
N HIS A 23 5.27 -2.04 4.37
CA HIS A 23 6.32 -2.00 5.40
C HIS A 23 5.72 -1.86 6.81
N LEU A 24 4.75 -0.97 7.00
CA LEU A 24 4.06 -0.79 8.28
C LEU A 24 3.28 -2.04 8.70
N GLY A 25 2.56 -2.66 7.77
CA GLY A 25 1.81 -3.88 8.01
C GLY A 25 2.69 -5.07 8.40
N SER A 26 3.91 -5.14 7.84
CA SER A 26 4.90 -6.18 8.19
C SER A 26 5.58 -5.92 9.55
N ASN A 27 5.37 -4.75 10.17
CA ASN A 27 5.96 -4.36 11.46
C ASN A 27 4.88 -3.93 12.47
N PRO A 28 3.94 -4.82 12.83
CA PRO A 28 2.79 -4.46 13.65
C PRO A 28 3.21 -3.92 15.03
N GLY A 29 2.58 -2.83 15.45
CA GLY A 29 2.81 -2.21 16.77
C GLY A 29 4.13 -1.44 16.92
N ARG A 30 5.05 -1.52 15.95
CA ARG A 30 6.32 -0.79 15.96
C ARG A 30 6.17 0.58 15.30
N LEU A 31 6.82 1.58 15.86
CA LEU A 31 7.00 2.87 15.18
C LEU A 31 8.11 2.76 14.13
N VAL A 32 7.80 3.18 12.93
CA VAL A 32 8.71 3.21 11.78
C VAL A 32 9.05 4.66 11.47
N THR A 33 10.26 4.92 11.00
CA THR A 33 10.69 6.27 10.61
C THR A 33 10.75 6.42 9.09
N ILE A 34 10.66 7.67 8.62
CA ILE A 34 10.85 8.00 7.18
C ILE A 34 12.24 7.53 6.70
N GLN A 35 13.27 7.67 7.56
CA GLN A 35 14.62 7.25 7.22
C GLN A 35 14.69 5.75 6.93
N GLU A 36 14.07 4.93 7.77
CA GLU A 36 14.05 3.48 7.62
C GLU A 36 13.43 3.05 6.27
N ILE A 37 12.29 3.66 5.90
CA ILE A 37 11.64 3.35 4.62
C ILE A 37 12.47 3.85 3.45
N ALA A 38 13.07 5.04 3.57
CA ALA A 38 13.93 5.62 2.56
C ALA A 38 15.11 4.70 2.24
N ASP A 39 15.78 4.20 3.27
CA ASP A 39 16.95 3.34 3.14
C ASP A 39 16.56 1.95 2.58
N MET A 40 15.45 1.37 3.09
CA MET A 40 15.01 0.04 2.64
C MET A 40 14.59 0.02 1.18
N HIS A 41 13.89 1.05 0.71
CA HIS A 41 13.31 1.08 -0.63
C HIS A 41 14.08 1.95 -1.62
N ASN A 42 15.17 2.56 -1.20
CA ASN A 42 15.95 3.53 -1.99
C ASN A 42 15.08 4.67 -2.56
N ILE A 43 14.24 5.25 -1.68
CA ILE A 43 13.33 6.35 -2.01
C ILE A 43 13.79 7.63 -1.31
N SER A 44 13.69 8.78 -1.99
CA SER A 44 14.06 10.05 -1.37
C SER A 44 13.12 10.38 -0.20
N LYS A 45 13.69 10.88 0.90
CA LYS A 45 12.94 11.34 2.07
C LYS A 45 11.88 12.38 1.74
N ASN A 46 12.17 13.28 0.80
CA ASN A 46 11.23 14.33 0.40
C ASN A 46 9.96 13.76 -0.22
N HIS A 47 10.06 12.69 -1.01
CA HIS A 47 8.89 11.99 -1.51
C HIS A 47 8.12 11.29 -0.41
N LEU A 48 8.83 10.59 0.49
CA LEU A 48 8.20 9.89 1.61
C LEU A 48 7.54 10.84 2.60
N MET A 49 8.09 12.05 2.84
CA MET A 49 7.42 13.06 3.67
C MET A 49 6.04 13.43 3.12
N LYS A 50 5.89 13.56 1.80
CA LYS A 50 4.59 13.82 1.17
C LYS A 50 3.63 12.65 1.36
N VAL A 51 4.12 11.42 1.16
CA VAL A 51 3.33 10.18 1.36
C VAL A 51 2.85 10.07 2.80
N VAL A 52 3.76 10.20 3.77
CA VAL A 52 3.45 10.11 5.21
C VAL A 52 2.48 11.22 5.64
N HIS A 53 2.68 12.44 5.12
CA HIS A 53 1.76 13.55 5.39
C HIS A 53 0.33 13.24 4.89
N GLU A 54 0.20 12.74 3.66
CA GLU A 54 -1.11 12.44 3.09
C GLU A 54 -1.78 11.24 3.78
N LEU A 55 -1.03 10.17 4.08
CA LEU A 55 -1.53 9.04 4.84
C LEU A 55 -2.00 9.45 6.25
N GLY A 56 -1.26 10.35 6.91
CA GLY A 56 -1.65 10.90 8.21
C GLY A 56 -2.87 11.78 8.14
N ARG A 57 -2.99 12.63 7.10
CA ARG A 57 -4.15 13.49 6.87
C ARG A 57 -5.43 12.69 6.62
N ASN A 58 -5.30 11.56 5.92
CA ASN A 58 -6.41 10.64 5.64
C ASN A 58 -6.68 9.66 6.78
N GLY A 59 -5.95 9.75 7.90
CA GLY A 59 -6.15 8.90 9.07
C GLY A 59 -5.73 7.44 8.89
N VAL A 60 -5.00 7.10 7.82
CA VAL A 60 -4.54 5.72 7.57
C VAL A 60 -3.39 5.34 8.51
N ILE A 61 -2.57 6.33 8.86
CA ILE A 61 -1.48 6.19 9.83
C ILE A 61 -1.61 7.21 10.96
N GLU A 62 -1.06 6.88 12.11
CA GLU A 62 -0.84 7.81 13.22
C GLU A 62 0.65 8.11 13.39
N THR A 63 0.95 9.38 13.69
CA THR A 63 2.32 9.87 13.87
C THR A 63 2.56 10.25 15.30
N ILE A 64 3.64 9.74 15.90
CA ILE A 64 4.09 10.07 17.25
C ILE A 64 5.35 10.95 17.13
N ARG A 65 5.28 12.15 17.70
CA ARG A 65 6.39 13.13 17.67
C ARG A 65 7.37 12.87 18.81
N GLY A 66 8.61 13.31 18.63
CA GLY A 66 9.63 13.28 19.65
C GLY A 66 10.87 12.47 19.28
N ARG A 67 11.82 12.35 20.23
CA ARG A 67 13.13 11.71 20.03
C ARG A 67 13.03 10.25 19.59
N ASN A 68 12.00 9.54 20.06
CA ASN A 68 11.71 8.15 19.69
C ASN A 68 10.40 8.07 18.88
N GLY A 69 10.10 9.13 18.12
CA GLY A 69 8.89 9.23 17.30
C GLY A 69 8.98 8.44 16.02
N GLY A 70 7.86 8.37 15.34
CA GLY A 70 7.70 7.68 14.08
C GLY A 70 6.22 7.59 13.73
N PHE A 71 5.86 6.66 12.91
CA PHE A 71 4.47 6.44 12.54
C PHE A 71 4.18 4.94 12.41
N ARG A 72 2.92 4.60 12.54
CA ARG A 72 2.40 3.24 12.40
C ARG A 72 1.00 3.27 11.79
N LEU A 73 0.44 2.12 11.43
CA LEU A 73 -0.94 2.03 10.98
C LEU A 73 -1.89 2.50 12.09
N ALA A 74 -2.90 3.30 11.73
CA ALA A 74 -3.98 3.72 12.62
C ALA A 74 -5.12 2.69 12.67
N HIS A 75 -5.20 1.81 11.67
CA HIS A 75 -6.21 0.77 11.52
C HIS A 75 -5.56 -0.60 11.37
N LYS A 76 -6.36 -1.64 11.53
CA LYS A 76 -5.90 -3.01 11.26
C LYS A 76 -5.67 -3.18 9.76
N PRO A 77 -4.68 -3.99 9.34
CA PRO A 77 -4.44 -4.24 7.92
C PRO A 77 -5.66 -4.79 7.16
N GLU A 78 -6.55 -5.51 7.85
CA GLU A 78 -7.81 -6.04 7.30
C GLU A 78 -8.79 -4.94 6.89
N ASP A 79 -8.72 -3.77 7.54
CA ASP A 79 -9.62 -2.63 7.31
C ASP A 79 -9.09 -1.68 6.21
N ILE A 80 -7.88 -1.89 5.72
CA ILE A 80 -7.25 -1.04 4.70
C ILE A 80 -7.44 -1.69 3.33
N ASN A 81 -8.42 -1.17 2.56
CA ASN A 81 -8.70 -1.64 1.21
C ASN A 81 -7.70 -1.06 0.19
N ILE A 82 -7.08 -1.91 -0.63
CA ILE A 82 -6.05 -1.50 -1.59
C ILE A 82 -6.61 -0.63 -2.72
N GLY A 83 -7.80 -0.95 -3.22
CA GLY A 83 -8.46 -0.14 -4.25
C GLY A 83 -8.78 1.27 -3.75
N ALA A 84 -9.22 1.40 -2.49
CA ALA A 84 -9.45 2.71 -1.87
C ALA A 84 -8.15 3.52 -1.75
N VAL A 85 -7.05 2.89 -1.31
CA VAL A 85 -5.73 3.53 -1.24
C VAL A 85 -5.29 4.04 -2.62
N VAL A 86 -5.39 3.20 -3.65
CA VAL A 86 -4.99 3.56 -5.01
C VAL A 86 -5.82 4.72 -5.55
N ARG A 87 -7.15 4.74 -5.33
CA ARG A 87 -8.01 5.86 -5.76
C ARG A 87 -7.69 7.17 -5.06
N GLN A 88 -7.23 7.12 -3.81
CA GLN A 88 -6.85 8.33 -3.05
C GLN A 88 -5.47 8.86 -3.44
N SER A 89 -4.59 7.98 -3.93
CA SER A 89 -3.20 8.35 -4.24
C SER A 89 -2.94 8.64 -5.70
N GLU A 90 -3.77 8.14 -6.64
CA GLU A 90 -3.71 8.52 -8.05
C GLU A 90 -4.51 9.80 -8.30
N SER A 91 -3.98 10.66 -9.17
CA SER A 91 -4.64 11.91 -9.58
C SER A 91 -5.84 11.64 -10.50
N ASP A 92 -5.72 10.62 -11.33
CA ASP A 92 -6.74 10.22 -12.28
C ASP A 92 -6.50 8.79 -12.79
N PHE A 93 -7.43 8.29 -13.59
CA PHE A 93 -7.36 6.99 -14.26
C PHE A 93 -7.62 7.14 -15.76
N TYR A 94 -7.13 8.22 -16.35
CA TYR A 94 -7.34 8.50 -17.77
C TYR A 94 -6.51 7.59 -18.65
N MET A 95 -7.15 6.62 -19.28
CA MET A 95 -6.50 5.69 -20.20
C MET A 95 -6.14 6.34 -21.55
N ALA A 96 -6.76 7.47 -21.89
CA ALA A 96 -6.53 8.24 -23.12
C ALA A 96 -7.03 9.68 -22.92
N GLU A 97 -6.55 10.63 -23.74
CA GLU A 97 -6.93 12.05 -23.67
C GLU A 97 -8.46 12.28 -23.66
N CYS A 98 -9.22 11.42 -24.34
CA CYS A 98 -10.69 11.58 -24.40
C CYS A 98 -11.41 11.29 -23.06
N PHE A 99 -10.70 10.84 -22.01
CA PHE A 99 -11.23 10.73 -20.65
C PHE A 99 -11.04 12.00 -19.84
N ASP A 100 -10.07 12.84 -20.22
CA ASP A 100 -9.81 14.11 -19.57
C ASP A 100 -10.89 15.15 -19.97
N PRO A 101 -11.66 15.71 -19.01
CA PRO A 101 -12.64 16.76 -19.31
C PRO A 101 -12.01 18.04 -19.89
N GLY A 102 -10.74 18.30 -19.58
CA GLY A 102 -9.96 19.43 -20.11
C GLY A 102 -9.17 19.12 -21.36
N GLY A 103 -9.20 17.86 -21.83
CA GLY A 103 -8.45 17.40 -23.00
C GLY A 103 -9.05 17.85 -24.34
N ASN A 104 -8.27 17.67 -25.41
CA ASN A 104 -8.76 17.96 -26.75
C ASN A 104 -9.90 17.02 -27.15
N PRO A 105 -11.02 17.55 -27.69
CA PRO A 105 -12.13 16.72 -28.11
C PRO A 105 -11.71 15.83 -29.31
N CYS A 106 -11.66 14.53 -29.09
CA CYS A 106 -11.50 13.57 -30.16
C CYS A 106 -12.76 13.58 -31.07
N GLY A 107 -12.59 13.70 -32.38
CA GLY A 107 -13.71 13.72 -33.32
C GLY A 107 -14.60 12.48 -33.29
N LEU A 108 -14.15 11.38 -32.68
CA LEU A 108 -14.88 10.10 -32.58
C LEU A 108 -15.65 9.95 -31.27
N VAL A 109 -15.53 10.88 -30.32
CA VAL A 109 -16.03 10.74 -28.91
C VAL A 109 -17.50 10.31 -28.83
N LYS A 110 -18.36 10.81 -29.71
CA LYS A 110 -19.82 10.54 -29.66
C LYS A 110 -20.22 9.12 -30.00
N ALA A 111 -19.36 8.35 -30.71
CA ALA A 111 -19.65 6.99 -31.16
C ALA A 111 -18.46 6.03 -30.97
N CYS A 112 -17.55 6.36 -30.04
CA CYS A 112 -16.31 5.61 -29.89
C CYS A 112 -16.50 4.37 -29.01
N ALA A 113 -16.59 3.19 -29.64
CA ALA A 113 -16.64 1.91 -28.94
C ALA A 113 -15.37 1.65 -28.11
N LEU A 114 -14.19 2.12 -28.56
CA LEU A 114 -12.93 1.99 -27.84
C LEU A 114 -12.97 2.67 -26.47
N LYS A 115 -13.59 3.84 -26.35
CA LYS A 115 -13.77 4.53 -25.07
C LYS A 115 -14.53 3.64 -24.08
N GLY A 116 -15.56 2.94 -24.54
CA GLY A 116 -16.30 1.98 -23.71
C GLY A 116 -15.43 0.81 -23.24
N VAL A 117 -14.63 0.23 -24.14
CA VAL A 117 -13.71 -0.86 -23.81
C VAL A 117 -12.67 -0.42 -22.77
N LEU A 118 -12.01 0.74 -22.96
CA LEU A 118 -11.04 1.27 -22.03
C LEU A 118 -11.66 1.59 -20.66
N SER A 119 -12.89 2.15 -20.64
CA SER A 119 -13.61 2.40 -19.39
C SER A 119 -13.88 1.08 -18.63
N ASN A 120 -14.29 0.03 -19.33
CA ASN A 120 -14.51 -1.28 -18.70
C ASN A 120 -13.22 -1.91 -18.20
N ALA A 121 -12.10 -1.74 -18.91
CA ALA A 121 -10.78 -2.20 -18.46
C ALA A 121 -10.36 -1.50 -17.16
N THR A 122 -10.52 -0.17 -17.07
CA THR A 122 -10.25 0.58 -15.85
C THR A 122 -11.12 0.12 -14.67
N LYS A 123 -12.40 -0.10 -14.93
CA LYS A 123 -13.33 -0.63 -13.91
C LYS A 123 -12.91 -2.02 -13.42
N ALA A 124 -12.52 -2.92 -14.33
CA ALA A 124 -12.06 -4.25 -13.97
C ALA A 124 -10.75 -4.21 -13.16
N TYR A 125 -9.81 -3.32 -13.53
CA TYR A 125 -8.58 -3.08 -12.79
C TYR A 125 -8.87 -2.62 -11.35
N LEU A 126 -9.72 -1.62 -11.18
CA LEU A 126 -10.06 -1.11 -9.86
C LEU A 126 -10.88 -2.13 -9.04
N ALA A 127 -11.77 -2.88 -9.68
CA ALA A 127 -12.53 -3.94 -9.01
C ALA A 127 -11.63 -5.07 -8.49
N GLU A 128 -10.56 -5.40 -9.21
CA GLU A 128 -9.59 -6.38 -8.70
C GLU A 128 -8.86 -5.85 -7.47
N LEU A 129 -8.42 -4.60 -7.47
CA LEU A 129 -7.79 -4.00 -6.30
C LEU A 129 -8.74 -3.90 -5.09
N ASP A 130 -10.04 -3.69 -5.33
CA ASP A 130 -11.06 -3.63 -4.27
C ASP A 130 -11.26 -4.96 -3.53
N ARG A 131 -10.89 -6.09 -4.15
CA ARG A 131 -10.98 -7.42 -3.55
C ARG A 131 -9.88 -7.67 -2.51
N HIS A 132 -8.87 -6.81 -2.45
CA HIS A 132 -7.71 -6.97 -1.61
C HIS A 132 -7.67 -5.96 -0.47
N THR A 133 -7.33 -6.44 0.71
CA THR A 133 -6.95 -5.62 1.86
C THR A 133 -5.43 -5.64 2.03
N LEU A 134 -4.90 -4.71 2.82
CA LEU A 134 -3.47 -4.73 3.14
C LEU A 134 -3.07 -6.07 3.75
N ALA A 135 -3.91 -6.65 4.63
CA ALA A 135 -3.65 -7.93 5.26
C ALA A 135 -3.44 -9.06 4.25
N SER A 136 -4.22 -9.08 3.17
CA SER A 136 -4.11 -10.13 2.14
C SER A 136 -2.81 -10.08 1.33
N LEU A 137 -2.07 -8.98 1.43
CA LEU A 137 -0.81 -8.76 0.72
C LEU A 137 0.44 -8.92 1.63
N LEU A 138 0.22 -9.05 2.94
CA LEU A 138 1.33 -9.26 3.86
C LEU A 138 1.77 -10.71 3.81
N PRO A 139 3.09 -10.98 3.96
CA PRO A 139 3.55 -12.34 4.12
C PRO A 139 2.88 -12.97 5.35
N GLU A 140 2.48 -14.23 5.24
CA GLU A 140 2.04 -14.98 6.41
C GLU A 140 3.13 -14.91 7.49
N PRO A 141 2.75 -14.67 8.76
CA PRO A 141 3.73 -14.71 9.83
C PRO A 141 4.44 -16.08 9.74
N ALA A 142 5.77 -16.04 9.61
CA ALA A 142 6.56 -17.27 9.62
C ALA A 142 6.09 -18.13 10.80
N PRO A 143 5.83 -19.41 10.61
CA PRO A 143 5.49 -20.29 11.72
C PRO A 143 6.56 -20.06 12.79
N ARG A 144 6.12 -19.81 14.01
CA ARG A 144 7.06 -19.63 15.14
C ARG A 144 7.70 -20.99 15.43
N ASP A 145 8.57 -21.43 14.54
CA ASP A 145 9.44 -22.56 14.76
C ASP A 145 10.35 -22.22 15.92
N GLY A 146 10.09 -22.84 17.05
CA GLY A 146 10.92 -22.73 18.24
C GLY A 146 10.23 -22.34 19.52
N ALA A 147 8.90 -22.44 19.63
CA ALA A 147 8.29 -22.56 20.94
C ALA A 147 8.71 -23.92 21.52
N VAL A 148 9.91 -23.99 22.09
CA VAL A 148 10.30 -25.13 22.94
C VAL A 148 9.31 -25.17 24.09
N PRO A 149 8.49 -26.23 24.25
CA PRO A 149 7.59 -26.31 25.39
C PRO A 149 8.46 -26.37 26.64
N ILE A 150 8.37 -25.33 27.47
CA ILE A 150 9.04 -25.33 28.77
C ILE A 150 8.28 -26.32 29.65
N THR A 151 8.80 -27.55 29.78
CA THR A 151 8.25 -28.54 30.65
C THR A 151 8.80 -28.32 32.05
N PHE A 152 7.95 -27.84 32.94
CA PHE A 152 8.28 -27.68 34.36
C PHE A 152 8.23 -29.08 35.00
N HIS A 153 9.41 -29.69 35.29
CA HIS A 153 9.48 -30.87 36.14
C HIS A 153 9.34 -30.42 37.61
N ARG A 154 8.24 -30.78 38.25
CA ARG A 154 8.09 -30.62 39.70
C ARG A 154 9.05 -31.57 40.34
N LYS A 155 10.05 -31.08 41.10
CA LYS A 155 10.86 -31.91 41.96
C LYS A 155 9.92 -32.48 43.05
N GLU A 156 9.71 -33.78 43.02
CA GLU A 156 9.12 -34.47 44.16
C GLU A 156 10.12 -34.40 45.31
N SER A 157 9.71 -33.75 46.43
CA SER A 157 10.46 -33.77 47.68
C SER A 157 10.37 -35.16 48.25
N GLN A 158 11.47 -35.89 48.23
CA GLN A 158 11.62 -37.11 49.02
C GLN A 158 11.54 -36.69 50.47
N ALA A 159 10.43 -37.05 51.13
CA ALA A 159 10.31 -37.06 52.58
C ALA A 159 11.06 -38.29 53.10
N ALA A 160 12.08 -38.07 53.94
CA ALA A 160 12.71 -39.09 54.77
C ALA A 160 11.92 -39.22 56.07
#